data_9af6e18c025d25669b62f3ed399a224f
#
_entry.id   9af6e18c025d25669b62f3ed399a224f
#
_cell.length_a   1.000
_cell.length_b   1.000
_cell.length_c   1.000
_cell.angle_alpha   90.00
_cell.angle_beta   90.00
_cell.angle_gamma   90.00
#
_symmetry.space_group_name_H-M   'P 1'
#
loop_
_entity.id
_entity.type
_entity.pdbx_description
1 polymer ?
#
loop_
_entity_poly.entity_id
_entity_poly.type
_entity_poly.pdbx_seq_one_letter_code
_entity_poly.pdbx_strand_id
1 'polypeptide(L)' 'MTREERSEFLKIVHAHAQTVEICEACAVTTRDLAAEVQRGGVPRREDLQRTVHEAEKVLADLTSVREELRRLLIEFS' A
#
# COMPACT_ATOMS: atom_id res chain seq x y z
N MET A 1 5.11 8.54 -27.19
CA MET A 1 5.02 9.11 -25.81
C MET A 1 5.91 10.35 -25.75
N THR A 2 5.33 11.47 -25.38
CA THR A 2 6.09 12.72 -25.20
C THR A 2 6.96 12.65 -23.93
N ARG A 3 7.87 13.60 -23.79
CA ARG A 3 8.73 13.73 -22.61
C ARG A 3 7.89 13.94 -21.34
N GLU A 4 6.85 14.77 -21.43
CA GLU A 4 5.95 15.06 -20.31
C GLU A 4 5.12 13.84 -19.91
N GLU A 5 4.59 13.12 -20.88
CA GLU A 5 3.85 11.88 -20.65
C GLU A 5 4.72 10.81 -20.00
N ARG A 6 5.96 10.69 -20.44
CA ARG A 6 6.93 9.77 -19.87
C ARG A 6 7.23 10.11 -18.41
N SER A 7 7.42 11.39 -18.11
CA SER A 7 7.68 11.87 -16.75
C SER A 7 6.50 11.57 -15.82
N GLU A 8 5.28 11.83 -16.28
CA GLU A 8 4.06 11.54 -15.53
C GLU A 8 3.90 10.04 -15.28
N PHE A 9 4.10 9.23 -16.30
CA PHE A 9 4.05 7.77 -16.16
C PHE A 9 5.02 7.26 -15.10
N LEU A 10 6.27 7.74 -15.12
CA LEU A 10 7.28 7.32 -14.16
C LEU A 10 6.91 7.72 -12.73
N LYS A 11 6.31 8.88 -12.50
CA LYS A 11 5.84 9.30 -11.18
C LYS A 11 4.79 8.35 -10.65
N ILE A 12 3.85 7.94 -11.48
CA ILE A 12 2.75 7.04 -11.09
C ILE A 12 3.30 5.65 -10.78
N VAL A 13 4.21 5.13 -11.60
CA VAL A 13 4.84 3.83 -11.37
C VAL A 13 5.66 3.83 -10.07
N HIS A 14 6.40 4.91 -9.79
CA HIS A 14 7.14 5.04 -8.53
C HIS A 14 6.22 5.10 -7.32
N ALA A 15 5.11 5.83 -7.42
CA ALA A 15 4.10 5.89 -6.35
C ALA A 15 3.51 4.51 -6.08
N HIS A 16 3.23 3.74 -7.14
CA HIS A 16 2.74 2.36 -7.00
C HIS A 16 3.77 1.47 -6.29
N ALA A 17 5.03 1.56 -6.69
CA ALA A 17 6.11 0.78 -6.07
C ALA A 17 6.23 1.10 -4.57
N GLN A 18 6.16 2.37 -4.19
CA GLN A 18 6.17 2.79 -2.78
C GLN A 18 4.98 2.23 -2.01
N THR A 19 3.79 2.26 -2.60
CA THR A 19 2.58 1.71 -1.99
C THR A 19 2.72 0.20 -1.76
N VAL A 20 3.29 -0.54 -2.70
CA VAL A 20 3.57 -1.98 -2.56
C VAL A 20 4.55 -2.23 -1.40
N GLU A 21 5.61 -1.43 -1.28
CA GLU A 21 6.57 -1.55 -0.18
C GLU A 21 5.90 -1.34 1.18
N ILE A 22 5.00 -0.36 1.28
CA ILE A 22 4.23 -0.12 2.51
C ILE A 22 3.31 -1.31 2.81
N CYS A 23 2.68 -1.89 1.79
CA CYS A 23 1.86 -3.09 1.95
C CYS A 23 2.67 -4.27 2.49
N GLU A 24 3.87 -4.48 1.99
CA GLU A 24 4.78 -5.53 2.46
C GLU A 24 5.15 -5.32 3.92
N ALA A 25 5.47 -4.10 4.32
CA ALA A 25 5.77 -3.76 5.72
C ALA A 25 4.56 -4.04 6.63
N CYS A 26 3.37 -3.66 6.21
CA CYS A 26 2.13 -3.95 6.94
C CYS A 26 1.88 -5.45 7.05
N ALA A 27 2.17 -6.22 6.01
CA ALA A 27 2.02 -7.67 6.03
C ALA A 27 2.95 -8.31 7.06
N VAL A 28 4.20 -7.85 7.15
CA VAL A 28 5.16 -8.34 8.16
C VAL A 28 4.65 -8.05 9.58
N THR A 29 4.21 -6.82 9.85
CA THR A 29 3.66 -6.43 11.15
C THR A 29 2.47 -7.31 11.53
N THR A 30 1.56 -7.56 10.60
CA THR A 30 0.37 -8.39 10.82
C THR A 30 0.75 -9.84 11.11
N ARG A 31 1.72 -10.40 10.39
CA ARG A 31 2.23 -11.75 10.62
C ARG A 31 2.89 -11.88 11.98
N ASP A 32 3.61 -10.86 12.43
CA ASP A 32 4.26 -10.84 13.74
C ASP A 32 3.21 -10.88 14.86
N LEU A 33 2.11 -10.13 14.71
CA LEU A 33 0.99 -10.20 15.65
C LEU A 33 0.37 -11.59 15.68
N ALA A 34 0.13 -12.18 14.53
CA ALA A 34 -0.43 -13.53 14.43
C ALA A 34 0.49 -14.56 15.09
N ALA A 35 1.80 -14.46 14.86
CA ALA A 35 2.78 -15.35 15.47
C ALA A 35 2.79 -15.22 17.00
N GLU A 36 2.66 -14.00 17.52
CA GLU A 36 2.57 -13.76 18.97
C GLU A 36 1.33 -14.45 19.57
N VAL A 37 0.19 -14.31 18.92
CA VAL A 37 -1.05 -14.97 19.37
C VAL A 37 -0.93 -16.49 19.34
N GLN A 38 -0.30 -17.04 18.30
CA GLN A 38 -0.06 -18.48 18.18
C GLN A 38 0.83 -19.02 19.29
N ARG A 39 1.74 -18.20 19.83
CA ARG A 39 2.59 -18.54 20.98
C ARG A 39 1.89 -18.38 22.32
N GLY A 40 0.61 -18.01 22.34
CA GLY A 40 -0.18 -17.81 23.54
C GLY A 40 -0.15 -16.38 24.10
N GLY A 41 0.44 -15.45 23.38
CA GLY A 41 0.41 -14.03 23.73
C GLY A 41 -0.95 -13.40 23.44
N VAL A 42 -1.22 -12.26 24.09
CA VAL A 42 -2.42 -11.47 23.84
C VAL A 42 -1.97 -10.16 23.21
N PRO A 43 -2.50 -9.81 22.02
CA PRO A 43 -2.10 -8.56 21.36
C PRO A 43 -2.60 -7.36 22.18
N ARG A 44 -1.78 -6.30 22.21
CA ARG A 44 -2.16 -5.06 22.89
C ARG A 44 -3.19 -4.33 22.03
N ARG A 45 -4.10 -3.63 22.70
CA ARG A 45 -5.10 -2.81 22.00
C ARG A 45 -4.43 -1.78 21.09
N GLU A 46 -3.35 -1.14 21.55
CA GLU A 46 -2.60 -0.15 20.79
C GLU A 46 -2.02 -0.74 19.50
N ASP A 47 -1.51 -1.96 19.54
CA ASP A 47 -0.95 -2.63 18.36
C ASP A 47 -2.04 -2.96 17.34
N LEU A 48 -3.21 -3.38 17.80
CA LEU A 48 -4.36 -3.62 16.94
C LEU A 48 -4.87 -2.33 16.31
N GLN A 49 -4.98 -1.26 17.07
CA GLN A 49 -5.39 0.06 16.55
C GLN A 49 -4.41 0.58 15.51
N ARG A 50 -3.10 0.43 15.75
CA ARG A 50 -2.07 0.82 14.79
C ARG A 50 -2.19 0.01 13.50
N THR A 51 -2.37 -1.30 13.61
CA THR A 51 -2.52 -2.17 12.45
C THR A 51 -3.74 -1.80 11.61
N VAL A 52 -4.87 -1.52 12.24
CA VAL A 52 -6.09 -1.06 11.55
C VAL A 52 -5.82 0.27 10.82
N HIS A 53 -5.18 1.22 11.51
CA HIS A 53 -4.86 2.53 10.93
C HIS A 53 -3.94 2.40 9.71
N GLU A 54 -2.90 1.58 9.80
CA GLU A 54 -1.99 1.30 8.68
C GLU A 54 -2.72 0.66 7.51
N ALA A 55 -3.61 -0.29 7.77
CA ALA A 55 -4.40 -0.94 6.74
C ALA A 55 -5.33 0.05 6.01
N GLU A 56 -5.98 0.94 6.75
CA GLU A 56 -6.84 1.98 6.18
C GLU A 56 -6.04 2.93 5.29
N LYS A 57 -4.85 3.33 5.74
CA LYS A 57 -3.96 4.21 4.98
C LYS A 57 -3.50 3.54 3.68
N VAL A 58 -3.08 2.28 3.75
CA VAL A 58 -2.65 1.52 2.58
C VAL A 58 -3.79 1.38 1.58
N LEU A 59 -5.01 1.11 2.06
CA LEU A 59 -6.18 1.00 1.19
C LEU A 59 -6.47 2.31 0.44
N ALA A 60 -6.36 3.44 1.15
CA ALA A 60 -6.54 4.76 0.54
C ALA A 60 -5.48 5.03 -0.54
N ASP A 61 -4.21 4.72 -0.24
CA ASP A 61 -3.09 4.91 -1.18
C ASP A 61 -3.26 4.01 -2.42
N LEU A 62 -3.66 2.75 -2.23
CA LEU A 62 -3.91 1.81 -3.33
C LEU A 62 -5.05 2.30 -4.22
N THR A 63 -6.12 2.82 -3.65
CA THR A 63 -7.26 3.35 -4.40
C THR A 63 -6.83 4.52 -5.27
N SER A 64 -6.04 5.44 -4.71
CA SER A 64 -5.51 6.60 -5.44
C SER A 64 -4.63 6.18 -6.61
N VAL A 65 -3.68 5.28 -6.39
CA VAL A 65 -2.77 4.79 -7.42
C VAL A 65 -3.54 4.02 -8.50
N ARG A 66 -4.52 3.22 -8.11
CA ARG A 66 -5.36 2.48 -9.06
C ARG A 66 -6.08 3.42 -10.03
N GLU A 67 -6.62 4.52 -9.52
CA GLU A 67 -7.33 5.49 -10.34
C GLU A 67 -6.40 6.18 -11.33
N GLU A 68 -5.20 6.53 -10.89
CA GLU A 68 -4.19 7.11 -11.75
C GLU A 68 -3.75 6.14 -12.86
N LEU A 69 -3.55 4.86 -12.51
CA LEU A 69 -3.19 3.84 -13.49
C LEU A 69 -4.32 3.61 -14.50
N ARG A 70 -5.58 3.64 -14.07
CA ARG A 70 -6.74 3.55 -14.98
C ARG A 70 -6.77 4.72 -15.96
N ARG A 71 -6.50 5.91 -15.47
CA ARG A 71 -6.42 7.10 -16.32
C ARG A 71 -5.35 6.93 -17.40
N LEU A 72 -4.16 6.46 -17.03
CA LEU A 72 -3.09 6.17 -17.99
C LEU A 72 -3.49 5.09 -18.99
N LEU A 73 -4.14 4.05 -18.53
CA LEU A 73 -4.61 2.96 -19.41
C LEU A 73 -5.56 3.49 -20.48
N ILE A 74 -6.44 4.41 -20.14
CA ILE A 74 -7.36 5.06 -21.08
C ILE A 74 -6.60 5.97 -22.04
N GLU A 75 -5.68 6.79 -21.54
CA GLU A 75 -4.92 7.75 -22.35
C GLU A 75 -3.99 7.09 -23.37
N PHE A 76 -3.42 5.95 -23.02
CA PHE A 76 -2.41 5.28 -23.86
C PHE A 76 -2.93 4.02 -24.56
N SER A 77 -4.22 3.78 -24.51
CA SER A 77 -4.80 2.61 -25.21
C SER A 77 -5.18 2.88 -26.68
#